data_5840ad26ca6bac802a1cb3479cb22ba9
#
_entry.id   5840ad26ca6bac802a1cb3479cb22ba9
#
_cell.length_a   1.000
_cell.length_b   1.000
_cell.length_c   1.000
_cell.angle_alpha   90.00
_cell.angle_beta   90.00
_cell.angle_gamma   90.00
#
_symmetry.space_group_name_H-M   'P 1'
#
loop_
_entity.id
_entity.type
_entity.pdbx_description
1 polymer ?
#
loop_
_entity_poly.entity_id
_entity_poly.type
_entity_poly.pdbx_seq_one_letter_code
_entity_poly.pdbx_strand_id
1 'polypeptide(L)'
;MELTRRAMLGALGGLAVGGTVASVVGTSIAADPKTKRFEQINGDFGWKPHKLDPKECAAVAYDGYWHKGLGCAYGAFYAIVGLMGEKYGTPYNQFPFAMLEVGKGGISDWGTICGALYGAAAAYALFWGRKERTPMVNELYRWYEVTKLPIYNPGDLAQGVKGDLPNNASGSVLCHISVSKWCAANKIEATSKARSERCGRL
;
A
#
# COMPACT_ATOMS: atom_id res chain seq x y z
N MET A 1 -18.98 11.38 19.03
CA MET A 1 -19.49 12.51 18.23
C MET A 1 -19.40 12.07 16.77
N GLU A 2 -20.52 11.64 16.19
CA GLU A 2 -20.57 11.21 14.79
C GLU A 2 -20.57 12.43 13.88
N LEU A 3 -19.54 12.59 13.09
CA LEU A 3 -19.48 13.60 12.04
C LEU A 3 -20.28 13.11 10.83
N THR A 4 -21.41 13.74 10.57
CA THR A 4 -22.19 13.42 9.38
C THR A 4 -21.47 13.84 8.09
N ARG A 5 -21.72 13.12 6.97
CA ARG A 5 -21.14 13.45 5.65
C ARG A 5 -21.34 14.92 5.24
N ARG A 6 -22.45 15.53 5.65
CA ARG A 6 -22.72 16.96 5.40
C ARG A 6 -21.82 17.89 6.21
N ALA A 7 -21.46 17.53 7.44
CA ALA A 7 -20.52 18.29 8.25
C ALA A 7 -19.08 18.26 7.68
N MET A 8 -18.67 17.13 7.09
CA MET A 8 -17.39 17.04 6.41
C MET A 8 -17.29 17.94 5.16
N LEU A 9 -18.35 17.97 4.35
CA LEU A 9 -18.40 18.83 3.16
C LEU A 9 -18.48 20.31 3.53
N GLY A 10 -19.18 20.64 4.63
CA GLY A 10 -19.23 22.01 5.16
C GLY A 10 -17.89 22.50 5.71
N ALA A 11 -17.11 21.62 6.33
CA ALA A 11 -15.78 21.97 6.84
C ALA A 11 -14.77 22.25 5.72
N LEU A 12 -14.90 21.58 4.58
CA LEU A 12 -14.06 21.84 3.40
C LEU A 12 -14.50 23.10 2.62
N GLY A 13 -15.80 23.43 2.65
CA GLY A 13 -16.33 24.64 2.00
C GLY A 13 -16.19 25.91 2.84
N GLY A 14 -16.14 25.79 4.16
CA GLY A 14 -16.05 26.92 5.10
C GLY A 14 -14.72 27.66 5.16
N LEU A 15 -13.68 27.12 4.55
CA LEU A 15 -12.37 27.77 4.44
C LEU A 15 -12.28 28.82 3.31
N ALA A 16 -13.36 29.00 2.54
CA ALA A 16 -13.37 29.91 1.38
C ALA A 16 -14.07 31.25 1.62
N VAL A 17 -14.74 31.48 2.75
CA VAL A 17 -15.48 32.77 2.95
C VAL A 17 -15.31 33.27 4.39
N GLY A 18 -14.57 34.33 4.55
CA GLY A 18 -14.74 35.35 5.55
C GLY A 18 -13.98 35.17 6.88
N GLY A 19 -12.95 35.92 7.02
CA GLY A 19 -12.30 36.23 8.28
C GLY A 19 -11.08 37.10 8.06
N THR A 20 -11.22 38.39 8.25
CA THR A 20 -10.08 39.31 8.43
C THR A 20 -9.27 38.80 9.62
N VAL A 21 -8.20 38.11 9.36
CA VAL A 21 -7.19 37.79 10.34
C VAL A 21 -5.88 38.36 9.84
N ALA A 22 -5.28 39.10 10.76
CA ALA A 22 -4.04 39.83 10.66
C ALA A 22 -3.00 39.18 9.72
N SER A 23 -2.43 40.02 8.92
CA SER A 23 -1.29 39.81 8.06
C SER A 23 -0.15 39.05 8.75
N VAL A 24 -0.23 37.74 8.67
CA VAL A 24 0.97 36.95 8.54
C VAL A 24 1.35 37.10 7.09
N VAL A 25 2.53 37.58 6.81
CA VAL A 25 3.13 37.61 5.48
C VAL A 25 3.24 36.16 5.01
N GLY A 26 2.09 35.62 4.61
CA GLY A 26 2.03 34.43 3.80
C GLY A 26 2.24 34.90 2.39
N THR A 27 3.38 34.60 1.83
CA THR A 27 3.57 34.63 0.39
C THR A 27 2.34 33.99 -0.26
N SER A 28 1.52 34.82 -0.89
CA SER A 28 0.32 34.39 -1.58
C SER A 28 0.68 33.30 -2.59
N ILE A 29 0.27 32.10 -2.29
CA ILE A 29 0.44 30.93 -3.17
C ILE A 29 -0.46 31.05 -4.42
N ALA A 30 -1.25 32.12 -4.52
CA ALA A 30 -2.06 32.49 -5.68
C ALA A 30 -1.26 33.36 -6.61
N ALA A 31 -0.12 32.93 -7.01
CA ALA A 31 0.63 33.72 -7.96
C ALA A 31 0.81 32.96 -9.22
N ASP A 32 1.15 33.59 -10.17
CA ASP A 32 1.74 33.28 -11.45
C ASP A 32 1.64 31.78 -11.84
N PRO A 33 0.84 31.42 -12.84
CA PRO A 33 0.84 30.08 -13.43
C PRO A 33 2.24 29.64 -13.94
N LYS A 34 3.19 30.57 -14.01
CA LYS A 34 4.60 30.30 -14.28
C LYS A 34 5.43 30.01 -13.03
N THR A 35 4.84 30.01 -11.83
CA THR A 35 5.59 29.58 -10.65
C THR A 35 5.94 28.11 -10.78
N LYS A 36 7.20 27.81 -10.61
CA LYS A 36 7.79 26.46 -10.58
C LYS A 36 7.38 25.68 -9.32
N ARG A 37 6.11 25.83 -8.88
CA ARG A 37 5.56 25.20 -7.67
C ARG A 37 5.86 23.72 -7.59
N PHE A 38 5.73 23.03 -8.71
CA PHE A 38 5.93 21.59 -8.79
C PHE A 38 7.40 21.20 -9.00
N GLU A 39 8.26 22.16 -9.34
CA GLU A 39 9.70 21.94 -9.45
C GLU A 39 10.43 22.09 -8.10
N GLN A 40 9.82 22.77 -7.14
CA GLN A 40 10.39 22.93 -5.79
C GLN A 40 10.21 21.71 -4.90
N ILE A 41 9.30 20.83 -5.28
CA ILE A 41 9.18 19.55 -4.62
C ILE A 41 10.15 18.63 -5.34
N ASN A 42 11.19 18.21 -4.67
CA ASN A 42 12.10 17.18 -5.16
C ASN A 42 11.28 15.89 -5.39
N GLY A 43 10.54 15.89 -6.49
CA GLY A 43 9.64 14.83 -6.89
C GLY A 43 10.21 13.99 -8.01
N ASP A 44 11.48 14.14 -8.32
CA ASP A 44 12.11 13.31 -9.31
C ASP A 44 12.09 11.87 -8.82
N PHE A 45 11.54 11.01 -9.66
CA PHE A 45 11.73 9.57 -9.56
C PHE A 45 13.23 9.32 -9.56
N GLY A 46 13.70 8.41 -8.78
CA GLY A 46 15.08 8.08 -8.93
C GLY A 46 15.83 7.85 -7.63
N TRP A 47 15.11 7.43 -6.59
CA TRP A 47 15.82 6.76 -5.52
C TRP A 47 16.53 5.54 -6.09
N LYS A 48 17.77 5.35 -5.71
CA LYS A 48 18.57 4.25 -6.24
C LYS A 48 18.02 2.92 -5.71
N PRO A 49 17.59 1.98 -6.58
CA PRO A 49 17.17 0.68 -6.10
C PRO A 49 18.39 -0.13 -5.62
N HIS A 50 18.24 -0.86 -4.52
CA HIS A 50 19.22 -1.81 -4.05
C HIS A 50 18.67 -3.23 -4.14
N LYS A 51 19.57 -4.18 -4.39
CA LYS A 51 19.21 -5.60 -4.38
C LYS A 51 18.86 -6.04 -2.96
N LEU A 52 17.69 -6.63 -2.79
CA LEU A 52 17.23 -7.24 -1.53
C LEU A 52 17.14 -8.76 -1.71
N ASP A 53 17.21 -9.48 -0.60
CA ASP A 53 16.93 -10.92 -0.60
C ASP A 53 15.41 -11.14 -0.65
N PRO A 54 14.88 -11.86 -1.65
CA PRO A 54 13.44 -12.13 -1.74
C PRO A 54 12.86 -12.87 -0.53
N LYS A 55 13.62 -13.74 0.13
CA LYS A 55 13.16 -14.46 1.32
C LYS A 55 13.02 -13.53 2.51
N GLU A 56 13.99 -12.64 2.70
CA GLU A 56 13.93 -11.60 3.72
C GLU A 56 12.75 -10.64 3.46
N CYS A 57 12.57 -10.21 2.20
CA CYS A 57 11.41 -9.38 1.84
C CYS A 57 10.09 -10.07 2.14
N ALA A 58 9.95 -11.37 1.85
CA ALA A 58 8.73 -12.11 2.14
C ALA A 58 8.44 -12.17 3.65
N ALA A 59 9.46 -12.42 4.48
CA ALA A 59 9.32 -12.41 5.93
C ALA A 59 8.92 -11.04 6.47
N VAL A 60 9.60 -9.98 6.01
CA VAL A 60 9.30 -8.59 6.41
C VAL A 60 7.92 -8.15 5.95
N ALA A 61 7.49 -8.54 4.74
CA ALA A 61 6.14 -8.26 4.24
C ALA A 61 5.07 -8.93 5.11
N TYR A 62 5.29 -10.18 5.48
CA TYR A 62 4.41 -10.94 6.37
C TYR A 62 4.30 -10.27 7.75
N ASP A 63 5.41 -9.97 8.38
CA ASP A 63 5.45 -9.30 9.69
C ASP A 63 4.79 -7.91 9.62
N GLY A 64 5.07 -7.17 8.56
CA GLY A 64 4.46 -5.88 8.30
C GLY A 64 2.95 -5.93 8.12
N TYR A 65 2.42 -6.99 7.49
CA TYR A 65 0.98 -7.20 7.36
C TYR A 65 0.29 -7.26 8.73
N TRP A 66 0.90 -7.98 9.67
CA TRP A 66 0.35 -8.17 11.01
C TRP A 66 0.67 -7.01 11.97
N HIS A 67 1.73 -6.24 11.69
CA HIS A 67 2.18 -5.17 12.57
C HIS A 67 1.07 -4.14 12.82
N LYS A 68 0.56 -4.11 14.04
CA LYS A 68 -0.52 -3.18 14.47
C LYS A 68 -1.75 -3.17 13.56
N GLY A 69 -1.94 -4.21 12.75
CA GLY A 69 -3.05 -4.29 11.82
C GLY A 69 -2.92 -3.40 10.57
N LEU A 70 -1.73 -2.89 10.25
CA LEU A 70 -1.49 -1.98 9.12
C LEU A 70 -1.75 -2.64 7.74
N GLY A 71 -1.68 -3.97 7.65
CA GLY A 71 -2.21 -4.71 6.52
C GLY A 71 -1.29 -4.81 5.30
N CYS A 72 -1.86 -5.29 4.21
CA CYS A 72 -1.11 -5.80 3.05
C CYS A 72 -0.31 -4.73 2.30
N ALA A 73 -0.82 -3.53 2.16
CA ALA A 73 -0.10 -2.48 1.42
C ALA A 73 1.10 -1.98 2.22
N TYR A 74 0.93 -1.80 3.53
CA TYR A 74 2.03 -1.47 4.42
C TYR A 74 3.11 -2.55 4.38
N GLY A 75 2.74 -3.81 4.58
CA GLY A 75 3.69 -4.93 4.59
C GLY A 75 4.50 -5.02 3.29
N ALA A 76 3.82 -4.99 2.13
CA ALA A 76 4.48 -5.07 0.83
C ALA A 76 5.39 -3.87 0.54
N PHE A 77 4.95 -2.66 0.89
CA PHE A 77 5.76 -1.45 0.69
C PHE A 77 6.96 -1.43 1.65
N TYR A 78 6.75 -1.77 2.93
CA TYR A 78 7.81 -1.79 3.93
C TYR A 78 8.90 -2.82 3.60
N ALA A 79 8.50 -3.99 3.11
CA ALA A 79 9.44 -5.03 2.68
C ALA A 79 10.39 -4.59 1.55
N ILE A 80 10.03 -3.54 0.82
CA ILE A 80 10.89 -2.98 -0.23
C ILE A 80 11.59 -1.73 0.30
N VAL A 81 10.84 -0.71 0.66
CA VAL A 81 11.38 0.61 1.00
C VAL A 81 11.88 0.67 2.44
N GLY A 82 11.11 0.13 3.39
CA GLY A 82 11.50 0.10 4.80
C GLY A 82 12.75 -0.73 5.03
N LEU A 83 12.82 -1.91 4.42
CA LEU A 83 14.01 -2.77 4.52
C LEU A 83 15.25 -2.11 3.88
N MET A 84 15.09 -1.35 2.79
CA MET A 84 16.18 -0.50 2.29
C MET A 84 16.56 0.58 3.31
N GLY A 85 15.56 1.15 4.01
CA GLY A 85 15.80 2.12 5.08
C GLY A 85 16.59 1.55 6.25
N GLU A 86 16.30 0.31 6.64
CA GLU A 86 17.06 -0.40 7.67
C GLU A 86 18.52 -0.67 7.26
N LYS A 87 18.73 -1.01 5.99
CA LYS A 87 20.06 -1.39 5.48
C LYS A 87 20.92 -0.21 5.02
N TYR A 88 20.29 0.83 4.45
CA TYR A 88 21.00 1.91 3.75
C TYR A 88 20.68 3.31 4.30
N GLY A 89 19.73 3.44 5.22
CA GLY A 89 19.35 4.73 5.80
C GLY A 89 18.58 5.64 4.85
N THR A 90 18.98 6.90 4.81
CA THR A 90 18.37 7.95 3.97
C THR A 90 18.63 7.69 2.48
N PRO A 91 17.62 7.92 1.58
CA PRO A 91 16.31 8.54 1.88
C PRO A 91 15.20 7.54 2.27
N TYR A 92 15.46 6.25 2.23
CA TYR A 92 14.44 5.20 2.32
C TYR A 92 13.72 5.16 3.67
N ASN A 93 14.37 5.60 4.76
CA ASN A 93 13.81 5.64 6.13
C ASN A 93 13.01 6.92 6.42
N GLN A 94 12.85 7.82 5.44
CA GLN A 94 12.17 9.11 5.64
C GLN A 94 10.72 9.10 5.16
N PHE A 95 10.21 7.97 4.71
CA PHE A 95 8.83 7.84 4.24
C PHE A 95 7.85 7.66 5.42
N PRO A 96 6.67 8.29 5.40
CA PRO A 96 5.64 8.09 6.42
C PRO A 96 4.91 6.74 6.20
N PHE A 97 5.58 5.63 6.48
CA PHE A 97 5.13 4.27 6.14
C PHE A 97 3.71 3.95 6.56
N ALA A 98 3.28 4.42 7.74
CA ALA A 98 1.94 4.14 8.26
C ALA A 98 0.81 4.62 7.33
N MET A 99 1.06 5.60 6.44
CA MET A 99 0.06 6.03 5.46
C MET A 99 -0.36 4.93 4.49
N LEU A 100 0.47 3.91 4.31
CA LEU A 100 0.15 2.78 3.43
C LEU A 100 -0.97 1.89 4.00
N GLU A 101 -1.35 2.07 5.28
CA GLU A 101 -2.53 1.42 5.86
C GLU A 101 -3.79 1.69 5.02
N VAL A 102 -3.88 2.85 4.39
CA VAL A 102 -5.00 3.20 3.50
C VAL A 102 -5.24 2.15 2.39
N GLY A 103 -4.20 1.41 1.99
CA GLY A 103 -4.31 0.35 0.99
C GLY A 103 -4.89 -0.97 1.49
N LYS A 104 -5.16 -1.10 2.82
CA LYS A 104 -5.75 -2.30 3.41
C LYS A 104 -7.15 -2.56 2.83
N GLY A 105 -7.45 -3.84 2.58
CA GLY A 105 -8.76 -4.25 2.08
C GLY A 105 -9.12 -3.73 0.68
N GLY A 106 -8.12 -3.27 -0.08
CA GLY A 106 -8.34 -2.65 -1.39
C GLY A 106 -8.84 -1.23 -1.26
N ILE A 107 -7.99 -0.34 -0.74
CA ILE A 107 -8.22 1.06 -0.38
C ILE A 107 -9.37 1.20 0.62
N SER A 108 -9.01 1.24 1.90
CA SER A 108 -9.97 1.42 3.01
C SER A 108 -11.17 0.47 2.94
N ASP A 109 -10.90 -0.82 2.69
CA ASP A 109 -11.88 -1.92 2.61
C ASP A 109 -12.93 -1.80 1.46
N TRP A 110 -12.67 -0.97 0.44
CA TRP A 110 -13.55 -0.86 -0.73
C TRP A 110 -13.40 -2.00 -1.75
N GLY A 111 -12.45 -2.90 -1.56
CA GLY A 111 -12.28 -4.06 -2.42
C GLY A 111 -11.68 -3.78 -3.79
N THR A 112 -11.11 -2.59 -4.01
CA THR A 112 -10.45 -2.18 -5.24
C THR A 112 -9.15 -2.98 -5.46
N ILE A 113 -8.07 -2.36 -5.86
CA ILE A 113 -6.80 -3.07 -6.07
C ILE A 113 -6.33 -3.80 -4.79
N CYS A 114 -5.78 -5.01 -4.92
CA CYS A 114 -5.16 -5.72 -3.80
C CYS A 114 -4.09 -4.86 -3.14
N GLY A 115 -4.15 -4.72 -1.79
CA GLY A 115 -3.22 -3.86 -1.07
C GLY A 115 -1.76 -4.25 -1.25
N ALA A 116 -1.44 -5.55 -1.34
CA ALA A 116 -0.08 -5.99 -1.61
C ALA A 116 0.42 -5.50 -2.99
N LEU A 117 -0.42 -5.57 -4.00
CA LEU A 117 -0.12 -5.04 -5.33
C LEU A 117 0.03 -3.51 -5.33
N TYR A 118 -0.85 -2.83 -4.61
CA TYR A 118 -0.77 -1.37 -4.44
C TYR A 118 0.52 -0.96 -3.74
N GLY A 119 0.88 -1.63 -2.63
CA GLY A 119 2.12 -1.34 -1.89
C GLY A 119 3.37 -1.55 -2.74
N ALA A 120 3.45 -2.65 -3.48
CA ALA A 120 4.56 -2.91 -4.38
C ALA A 120 4.64 -1.89 -5.53
N ALA A 121 3.51 -1.56 -6.16
CA ALA A 121 3.47 -0.57 -7.23
C ALA A 121 3.82 0.84 -6.74
N ALA A 122 3.42 1.20 -5.52
CA ALA A 122 3.80 2.45 -4.87
C ALA A 122 5.30 2.51 -4.59
N ALA A 123 5.90 1.40 -4.12
CA ALA A 123 7.36 1.31 -3.94
C ALA A 123 8.11 1.50 -5.27
N TYR A 124 7.65 0.87 -6.35
CA TYR A 124 8.27 1.06 -7.68
C TYR A 124 8.24 2.52 -8.13
N ALA A 125 7.22 3.28 -7.72
CA ALA A 125 7.11 4.70 -8.08
C ALA A 125 8.19 5.60 -7.47
N LEU A 126 8.87 5.16 -6.43
CA LEU A 126 10.00 5.88 -5.84
C LEU A 126 11.29 5.72 -6.66
N PHE A 127 11.41 4.63 -7.40
CA PHE A 127 12.63 4.27 -8.12
C PHE A 127 12.57 4.60 -9.61
N TRP A 128 11.39 4.45 -10.23
CA TRP A 128 11.24 4.51 -11.68
C TRP A 128 10.10 5.42 -12.12
N GLY A 129 10.34 6.14 -13.19
CA GLY A 129 9.34 6.93 -13.88
C GLY A 129 8.26 6.06 -14.52
N ARG A 130 7.20 6.69 -15.02
CA ARG A 130 6.04 5.99 -15.60
C ARG A 130 6.41 5.03 -16.73
N LYS A 131 7.36 5.41 -17.58
CA LYS A 131 7.76 4.63 -18.76
C LYS A 131 8.35 3.28 -18.36
N GLU A 132 9.25 3.27 -17.39
CA GLU A 132 9.93 2.08 -16.89
C GLU A 132 9.05 1.26 -15.97
N ARG A 133 8.33 1.94 -15.07
CA ARG A 133 7.48 1.31 -14.06
C ARG A 133 6.27 0.58 -14.63
N THR A 134 5.61 1.15 -15.66
CA THR A 134 4.35 0.58 -16.17
C THR A 134 4.49 -0.86 -16.64
N PRO A 135 5.51 -1.27 -17.42
CA PRO A 135 5.72 -2.68 -17.76
C PRO A 135 5.91 -3.58 -16.53
N MET A 136 6.67 -3.13 -15.53
CA MET A 136 6.93 -3.89 -14.30
C MET A 136 5.65 -4.14 -13.50
N VAL A 137 4.81 -3.12 -13.36
CA VAL A 137 3.51 -3.23 -12.67
C VAL A 137 2.57 -4.16 -13.44
N ASN A 138 2.54 -4.05 -14.77
CA ASN A 138 1.71 -4.93 -15.61
C ASN A 138 2.13 -6.40 -15.46
N GLU A 139 3.42 -6.68 -15.42
CA GLU A 139 3.93 -8.03 -15.22
C GLU A 139 3.57 -8.57 -13.82
N LEU A 140 3.79 -7.77 -12.77
CA LEU A 140 3.38 -8.12 -11.42
C LEU A 140 1.88 -8.45 -11.32
N TYR A 141 1.03 -7.66 -11.97
CA TYR A 141 -0.41 -7.85 -11.93
C TYR A 141 -0.84 -9.12 -12.68
N ARG A 142 -0.28 -9.38 -13.85
CA ARG A 142 -0.52 -10.62 -14.60
C ARG A 142 -0.03 -11.84 -13.82
N TRP A 143 1.16 -11.76 -13.24
CA TRP A 143 1.69 -12.83 -12.38
C TRP A 143 0.73 -13.12 -11.21
N TYR A 144 0.24 -12.10 -10.54
CA TYR A 144 -0.70 -12.25 -9.43
C TYR A 144 -2.00 -12.93 -9.85
N GLU A 145 -2.54 -12.60 -11.01
CA GLU A 145 -3.81 -13.17 -11.49
C GLU A 145 -3.72 -14.68 -11.75
N VAL A 146 -2.60 -15.14 -12.26
CA VAL A 146 -2.44 -16.54 -12.70
C VAL A 146 -1.73 -17.43 -11.70
N THR A 147 -0.96 -16.86 -10.78
CA THR A 147 -0.23 -17.63 -9.77
C THR A 147 -1.15 -18.17 -8.69
N LYS A 148 -0.93 -19.43 -8.31
CA LYS A 148 -1.63 -20.03 -7.17
C LYS A 148 -1.08 -19.43 -5.87
N LEU A 149 -1.88 -18.62 -5.21
CA LEU A 149 -1.55 -17.88 -3.99
C LEU A 149 -2.41 -18.36 -2.81
N PRO A 150 -1.90 -18.29 -1.57
CA PRO A 150 -0.60 -17.77 -1.14
C PRO A 150 0.56 -18.73 -1.41
N ILE A 151 1.79 -18.20 -1.43
CA ILE A 151 3.02 -19.00 -1.64
C ILE A 151 3.98 -18.95 -0.44
N TYR A 152 3.92 -17.91 0.38
CA TYR A 152 4.79 -17.80 1.56
C TYR A 152 4.23 -18.64 2.72
N ASN A 153 5.11 -19.37 3.40
CA ASN A 153 4.76 -20.07 4.64
C ASN A 153 5.75 -19.66 5.75
N PRO A 154 5.28 -18.93 6.78
CA PRO A 154 6.10 -18.51 7.92
C PRO A 154 6.40 -19.65 8.91
N GLY A 155 5.88 -20.84 8.67
CA GLY A 155 6.06 -21.99 9.59
C GLY A 155 5.45 -21.73 10.97
N ASP A 156 6.27 -21.94 12.01
CA ASP A 156 5.84 -21.75 13.40
C ASP A 156 5.61 -20.27 13.77
N LEU A 157 6.11 -19.32 12.97
CA LEU A 157 5.92 -17.90 13.17
C LEU A 157 4.56 -17.39 12.68
N ALA A 158 3.70 -18.28 12.18
CA ALA A 158 2.36 -17.91 11.70
C ALA A 158 1.52 -17.26 12.80
N GLN A 159 1.02 -16.05 12.52
CA GLN A 159 0.28 -15.23 13.48
C GLN A 159 -1.22 -15.47 13.45
N GLY A 160 -1.77 -15.88 12.31
CA GLY A 160 -3.19 -16.19 12.15
C GLY A 160 -3.50 -17.66 12.29
N VAL A 161 -3.01 -18.48 11.36
CA VAL A 161 -3.22 -19.93 11.29
C VAL A 161 -1.91 -20.62 10.93
N LYS A 162 -1.51 -21.62 11.73
CA LYS A 162 -0.34 -22.44 11.47
C LYS A 162 -0.59 -23.46 10.35
N GLY A 163 0.50 -23.96 9.79
CA GLY A 163 0.48 -24.97 8.72
C GLY A 163 0.25 -24.38 7.33
N ASP A 164 0.05 -25.27 6.37
CA ASP A 164 -0.17 -24.91 4.99
C ASP A 164 -1.58 -24.37 4.75
N LEU A 165 -1.70 -23.39 3.90
CA LEU A 165 -2.96 -22.90 3.39
C LEU A 165 -3.19 -23.40 1.97
N PRO A 166 -4.44 -23.72 1.60
CA PRO A 166 -4.76 -23.99 0.22
C PRO A 166 -4.46 -22.77 -0.65
N ASN A 167 -4.12 -23.01 -1.91
CA ASN A 167 -3.81 -21.96 -2.85
C ASN A 167 -4.64 -22.09 -4.13
N ASN A 168 -4.92 -20.96 -4.76
CA ASN A 168 -5.57 -20.90 -6.07
C ASN A 168 -5.22 -19.58 -6.77
N ALA A 169 -5.35 -19.58 -8.09
CA ALA A 169 -5.18 -18.38 -8.89
C ALA A 169 -6.31 -17.39 -8.61
N SER A 170 -5.97 -16.13 -8.40
CA SER A 170 -6.95 -15.09 -8.10
C SER A 170 -7.84 -14.76 -9.31
N GLY A 171 -7.24 -14.72 -10.50
CA GLY A 171 -7.92 -14.31 -11.75
C GLY A 171 -8.37 -12.86 -11.75
N SER A 172 -7.92 -12.07 -10.79
CA SER A 172 -8.27 -10.65 -10.67
C SER A 172 -7.30 -9.95 -9.73
N VAL A 173 -6.95 -8.72 -10.06
CA VAL A 173 -6.17 -7.82 -9.18
C VAL A 173 -7.03 -7.17 -8.11
N LEU A 174 -8.37 -7.30 -8.17
CA LEU A 174 -9.28 -6.70 -7.21
C LEU A 174 -9.30 -7.48 -5.91
N CYS A 175 -9.14 -6.77 -4.78
CA CYS A 175 -9.00 -7.34 -3.45
C CYS A 175 -10.16 -8.27 -3.10
N HIS A 176 -11.40 -7.77 -3.13
CA HIS A 176 -12.54 -8.58 -2.70
C HIS A 176 -12.82 -9.73 -3.67
N ILE A 177 -12.59 -9.57 -4.98
CA ILE A 177 -12.76 -10.67 -5.93
C ILE A 177 -11.75 -11.77 -5.67
N SER A 178 -10.47 -11.42 -5.49
CA SER A 178 -9.41 -12.37 -5.18
C SER A 178 -9.67 -13.12 -3.87
N VAL A 179 -10.06 -12.40 -2.82
CA VAL A 179 -10.37 -12.99 -1.50
C VAL A 179 -11.61 -13.86 -1.56
N SER A 180 -12.71 -13.37 -2.12
CA SER A 180 -13.98 -14.11 -2.20
C SER A 180 -13.84 -15.39 -3.00
N LYS A 181 -13.11 -15.35 -4.12
CA LYS A 181 -12.82 -16.53 -4.93
C LYS A 181 -12.02 -17.57 -4.15
N TRP A 182 -11.00 -17.14 -3.40
CA TRP A 182 -10.21 -18.04 -2.56
C TRP A 182 -11.06 -18.64 -1.43
N CYS A 183 -11.84 -17.83 -0.75
CA CYS A 183 -12.73 -18.29 0.33
C CYS A 183 -13.75 -19.31 -0.19
N ALA A 184 -14.41 -19.01 -1.30
CA ALA A 184 -15.40 -19.91 -1.90
C ALA A 184 -14.78 -21.23 -2.35
N ALA A 185 -13.64 -21.20 -3.04
CA ALA A 185 -12.96 -22.41 -3.52
C ALA A 185 -12.53 -23.35 -2.38
N ASN A 186 -12.23 -22.79 -1.20
CA ASN A 186 -11.70 -23.55 -0.08
C ASN A 186 -12.71 -23.71 1.09
N LYS A 187 -13.96 -23.26 0.91
CA LYS A 187 -15.03 -23.30 1.94
C LYS A 187 -14.60 -22.62 3.25
N ILE A 188 -13.93 -21.47 3.13
CA ILE A 188 -13.40 -20.70 4.26
C ILE A 188 -14.22 -19.41 4.40
N GLU A 189 -14.60 -19.09 5.64
CA GLU A 189 -15.33 -17.86 5.95
C GLU A 189 -14.47 -16.62 5.71
N ALA A 190 -15.05 -15.60 5.07
CA ALA A 190 -14.37 -14.35 4.74
C ALA A 190 -13.91 -13.54 5.97
N THR A 191 -14.51 -13.77 7.14
CA THR A 191 -14.15 -13.13 8.42
C THR A 191 -13.13 -13.92 9.23
N SER A 192 -12.73 -15.11 8.76
CA SER A 192 -11.86 -16.02 9.50
C SER A 192 -10.40 -15.55 9.59
N LYS A 193 -9.69 -16.08 10.58
CA LYS A 193 -8.23 -15.92 10.70
C LYS A 193 -7.49 -16.51 9.49
N ALA A 194 -7.99 -17.61 8.92
CA ALA A 194 -7.40 -18.25 7.75
C ALA A 194 -7.42 -17.32 6.53
N ARG A 195 -8.50 -16.54 6.33
CA ARG A 195 -8.55 -15.52 5.28
C ARG A 195 -7.52 -14.40 5.53
N SER A 196 -7.39 -13.96 6.77
CA SER A 196 -6.38 -12.94 7.13
C SER A 196 -4.97 -13.49 6.92
N GLU A 197 -4.72 -14.71 7.34
CA GLU A 197 -3.44 -15.39 7.13
C GLU A 197 -3.09 -15.52 5.63
N ARG A 198 -4.06 -15.89 4.79
CA ARG A 198 -3.88 -15.91 3.33
C ARG A 198 -3.39 -14.55 2.81
N CYS A 199 -3.97 -13.46 3.30
CA CYS A 199 -3.57 -12.12 2.87
C CYS A 199 -2.18 -11.72 3.37
N GLY A 200 -1.76 -12.18 4.53
CA GLY A 200 -0.41 -11.97 5.04
C GLY A 200 0.66 -12.76 4.27
N ARG A 201 0.28 -13.91 3.70
CA ARG A 201 1.19 -14.81 2.97
C ARG A 201 1.21 -14.60 1.44
N LEU A 202 0.61 -13.53 0.93
CA LEU A 202 0.58 -13.22 -0.50
C LEU A 202 1.94 -12.90 -1.11
#